data_e42b918b785daa557f212d69d34b9238
#
_entry.id   e42b918b785daa557f212d69d34b9238
#
_cell.length_a   1.000
_cell.length_b   1.000
_cell.length_c   1.000
_cell.angle_alpha   90.00
_cell.angle_beta   90.00
_cell.angle_gamma   90.00
#
_symmetry.space_group_name_H-M   'P 1'
#
loop_
_entity.id
_entity.type
_entity.pdbx_description
1 polymer ?
#
loop_
_entity_poly.entity_id
_entity_poly.type
_entity_poly.pdbx_seq_one_letter_code
_entity_poly.pdbx_strand_id
1 'polypeptide(L)'
;VDKFIAIATEENLEATPVAKVTEEKRLNMVWNGVSIVNISREFLNSNGAEKHQKVHVEKATVWQPQWEGLTFSQKMKNMVGDLNVCSKKGLSERFDSTIGAATVLMPFGGAYQLTPQNAMVAKLPVDGETSTCSGMAWGFNPYLTEADPYRGAYMAVVESVTKLVCAGFRHKDMYLTFQEYFEHLNTAPERWGKPLAALLGALDAQMGLGIASIGGKDSMSGSFEGLDVPPTLVSFATAIGNTANVMSPEFKKANSSVVILKPQYKDGMPEIGSLLSIYKIVEQMIDEGKVLAAATPGYGGVAEALFKMCVGNHVGLSLSRDINLDDLFKPCYGAVILELLDASAGEFLGSTTVDYVINVNGENIDLQHLQDVWEAKLQPVFPYLKAGEEVKSLEYKVNCFQRVAPAVRLATPRVIIPVFPGTNCEYDTARAFRRAGGDPHILVLKNLTPADVAASCEALVKELDQSQILMLPGGFSGGDEPDGSAKFIAAFFRNPAVADAVNRLLNQRDGLALGICNGFQALIKL
;
A
#
# COMPACT_ATOMS: atom_id res chain seq x y z
N VAL A 1 8.99 -34.37 12.75
CA VAL A 1 10.29 -34.10 12.11
C VAL A 1 10.35 -34.82 10.79
N ASP A 2 10.23 -36.17 10.74
CA ASP A 2 10.40 -36.96 9.52
C ASP A 2 9.47 -36.55 8.37
N LYS A 3 8.20 -36.29 8.69
CA LYS A 3 7.24 -35.78 7.70
C LYS A 3 7.67 -34.43 7.13
N PHE A 4 8.23 -33.54 7.96
CA PHE A 4 8.70 -32.22 7.50
C PHE A 4 9.92 -32.36 6.57
N ILE A 5 10.88 -33.27 6.95
CA ILE A 5 12.05 -33.55 6.14
C ILE A 5 11.64 -34.13 4.78
N ALA A 6 10.65 -35.06 4.76
CA ALA A 6 10.16 -35.65 3.53
C ALA A 6 9.55 -34.57 2.60
N ILE A 7 8.69 -33.68 3.12
CA ILE A 7 8.11 -32.58 2.36
C ILE A 7 9.20 -31.63 1.85
N ALA A 8 10.18 -31.26 2.68
CA ALA A 8 11.28 -30.40 2.25
C ALA A 8 12.08 -31.04 1.10
N THR A 9 12.32 -32.37 1.17
CA THR A 9 13.00 -33.11 0.10
C THR A 9 12.17 -33.15 -1.21
N GLU A 10 10.84 -33.21 -1.11
CA GLU A 10 9.95 -33.10 -2.27
C GLU A 10 10.07 -31.75 -2.96
N GLU A 11 10.25 -30.68 -2.17
CA GLU A 11 10.43 -29.29 -2.65
C GLU A 11 11.91 -28.95 -2.99
N ASN A 12 12.79 -29.93 -3.14
CA ASN A 12 14.22 -29.73 -3.41
C ASN A 12 14.96 -28.90 -2.34
N LEU A 13 14.57 -29.04 -1.08
CA LEU A 13 15.14 -28.33 0.06
C LEU A 13 15.83 -29.29 1.00
N GLU A 14 16.96 -28.88 1.56
CA GLU A 14 17.62 -29.56 2.66
C GLU A 14 16.99 -29.17 4.00
N ALA A 15 16.67 -30.15 4.83
CA ALA A 15 16.18 -29.93 6.18
C ALA A 15 16.91 -30.85 7.16
N THR A 16 17.56 -30.27 8.14
CA THR A 16 18.33 -30.99 9.15
C THR A 16 17.87 -30.63 10.56
N PRO A 17 17.55 -31.62 11.43
CA PRO A 17 17.28 -31.34 12.83
C PRO A 17 18.55 -30.83 13.52
N VAL A 18 18.52 -29.58 14.00
CA VAL A 18 19.68 -28.95 14.66
C VAL A 18 19.56 -28.89 16.17
N ALA A 19 18.35 -29.12 16.70
CA ALA A 19 18.09 -29.05 18.13
C ALA A 19 16.90 -29.93 18.53
N LYS A 20 16.80 -30.25 19.82
CA LYS A 20 15.68 -30.92 20.45
C LYS A 20 15.16 -30.07 21.61
N VAL A 21 13.86 -29.86 21.66
CA VAL A 21 13.20 -29.22 22.81
C VAL A 21 13.22 -30.19 23.99
N THR A 22 13.70 -29.73 25.16
CA THR A 22 13.80 -30.48 26.38
C THR A 22 12.92 -29.92 27.48
N GLU A 23 12.65 -30.69 28.52
CA GLU A 23 11.91 -30.20 29.71
C GLU A 23 12.76 -29.26 30.56
N GLU A 24 14.06 -29.34 30.45
CA GLU A 24 14.97 -28.43 31.13
C GLU A 24 14.83 -27.01 30.57
N LYS A 25 14.64 -26.04 31.47
CA LYS A 25 14.52 -24.62 31.10
C LYS A 25 15.92 -24.02 30.84
N ARG A 26 16.66 -24.60 29.90
CA ARG A 26 18.02 -24.18 29.54
C ARG A 26 18.26 -24.29 28.04
N LEU A 27 19.06 -23.38 27.51
CA LEU A 27 19.70 -23.53 26.20
C LEU A 27 21.05 -24.20 26.45
N ASN A 28 21.21 -25.43 25.98
CA ASN A 28 22.47 -26.14 26.01
C ASN A 28 22.94 -26.43 24.58
N MET A 29 24.14 -25.98 24.24
CA MET A 29 24.77 -26.27 22.94
C MET A 29 26.01 -27.10 23.18
N VAL A 30 26.09 -28.21 22.47
CA VAL A 30 27.21 -29.16 22.59
C VAL A 30 27.98 -29.19 21.27
N TRP A 31 29.30 -29.04 21.35
CA TRP A 31 30.21 -29.17 20.22
C TRP A 31 31.28 -30.22 20.53
N ASN A 32 31.41 -31.21 19.69
CA ASN A 32 32.34 -32.34 19.89
C ASN A 32 32.29 -32.96 21.31
N GLY A 33 31.09 -33.15 21.84
CA GLY A 33 30.87 -33.74 23.17
C GLY A 33 31.08 -32.78 24.35
N VAL A 34 31.47 -31.54 24.10
CA VAL A 34 31.68 -30.51 25.14
C VAL A 34 30.54 -29.47 25.10
N SER A 35 29.94 -29.21 26.26
CA SER A 35 28.95 -28.10 26.36
C SER A 35 29.68 -26.77 26.25
N ILE A 36 29.39 -26.03 25.16
CA ILE A 36 29.95 -24.71 24.87
C ILE A 36 29.04 -23.58 25.29
N VAL A 37 27.73 -23.83 25.43
CA VAL A 37 26.73 -22.92 25.95
C VAL A 37 25.82 -23.68 26.91
N ASN A 38 25.58 -23.13 28.06
CA ASN A 38 24.62 -23.66 29.03
C ASN A 38 23.98 -22.50 29.82
N ILE A 39 22.93 -21.91 29.27
CA ILE A 39 22.30 -20.68 29.76
C ILE A 39 20.88 -20.99 30.21
N SER A 40 20.47 -20.47 31.36
CA SER A 40 19.08 -20.60 31.82
C SER A 40 18.10 -19.79 30.93
N ARG A 41 16.92 -20.33 30.77
CA ARG A 41 15.85 -19.59 30.04
C ARG A 41 15.42 -18.32 30.75
N GLU A 42 15.51 -18.30 32.08
CA GLU A 42 15.25 -17.11 32.88
C GLU A 42 16.21 -15.96 32.50
N PHE A 43 17.51 -16.28 32.41
CA PHE A 43 18.51 -15.31 31.94
C PHE A 43 18.23 -14.82 30.51
N LEU A 44 17.91 -15.72 29.58
CA LEU A 44 17.58 -15.37 28.20
C LEU A 44 16.34 -14.46 28.11
N ASN A 45 15.34 -14.72 28.95
CA ASN A 45 14.11 -13.94 28.97
C ASN A 45 14.28 -12.57 29.63
N SER A 46 15.31 -12.38 30.48
CA SER A 46 15.58 -11.09 31.14
C SER A 46 16.38 -10.11 30.27
N ASN A 47 16.84 -10.51 29.07
CA ASN A 47 17.82 -9.75 28.29
C ASN A 47 19.12 -9.39 29.07
N GLY A 48 19.46 -10.15 30.08
CA GLY A 48 20.64 -9.95 30.93
C GLY A 48 20.38 -9.05 32.14
N ALA A 49 21.24 -8.07 32.37
CA ALA A 49 21.11 -7.16 33.51
C ALA A 49 19.91 -6.22 33.37
N GLU A 50 19.26 -5.92 34.50
CA GLU A 50 18.22 -4.91 34.55
C GLU A 50 18.78 -3.55 34.12
N LYS A 51 18.02 -2.86 33.25
CA LYS A 51 18.42 -1.57 32.70
C LYS A 51 17.43 -0.51 33.17
N HIS A 52 17.97 0.60 33.64
CA HIS A 52 17.19 1.75 34.07
C HIS A 52 17.59 2.98 33.25
N GLN A 53 16.59 3.69 32.74
CA GLN A 53 16.77 4.91 31.97
C GLN A 53 15.93 6.02 32.60
N LYS A 54 16.54 7.18 32.83
CA LYS A 54 15.80 8.40 33.17
C LYS A 54 15.19 8.97 31.90
N VAL A 55 13.97 9.44 32.02
CA VAL A 55 13.21 10.01 30.89
C VAL A 55 12.71 11.40 31.30
N HIS A 56 12.88 12.38 30.43
CA HIS A 56 12.37 13.73 30.58
C HIS A 56 11.58 14.13 29.35
N VAL A 57 10.27 14.36 29.51
CA VAL A 57 9.42 14.88 28.42
C VAL A 57 9.51 16.39 28.45
N GLU A 58 10.04 16.98 27.39
CA GLU A 58 10.14 18.43 27.27
C GLU A 58 8.75 19.07 27.10
N LYS A 59 8.69 20.35 27.47
CA LYS A 59 7.46 21.12 27.27
C LYS A 59 7.18 21.30 25.78
N ALA A 60 6.00 20.87 25.36
CA ALA A 60 5.55 21.02 23.98
C ALA A 60 5.51 22.49 23.53
N THR A 61 5.83 22.71 22.27
CA THR A 61 5.66 24.00 21.58
C THR A 61 4.38 23.97 20.75
N VAL A 62 3.84 25.16 20.48
CA VAL A 62 2.65 25.28 19.64
C VAL A 62 3.09 25.43 18.18
N TRP A 63 2.64 24.51 17.33
CA TRP A 63 2.81 24.62 15.90
C TRP A 63 1.47 24.84 15.20
N GLN A 64 1.47 25.77 14.25
CA GLN A 64 0.37 25.95 13.31
C GLN A 64 0.96 26.32 11.93
N PRO A 65 0.42 25.79 10.84
CA PRO A 65 0.86 26.18 9.51
C PRO A 65 0.57 27.67 9.29
N GLN A 66 1.55 28.37 8.74
CA GLN A 66 1.41 29.77 8.38
C GLN A 66 1.51 29.88 6.87
N TRP A 67 0.41 30.27 6.26
CA TRP A 67 0.35 30.51 4.83
C TRP A 67 0.49 32.01 4.56
N GLU A 68 1.62 32.40 4.01
CA GLU A 68 1.86 33.80 3.63
C GLU A 68 0.88 34.25 2.56
N GLY A 69 0.44 35.49 2.66
CA GLY A 69 -0.45 36.12 1.70
C GLY A 69 -1.53 36.99 2.35
N LEU A 70 -1.91 38.07 1.67
CA LEU A 70 -2.95 39.01 2.12
C LEU A 70 -4.35 38.58 1.66
N THR A 71 -4.43 37.80 0.58
CA THR A 71 -5.70 37.35 0.01
C THR A 71 -5.85 35.84 0.11
N PHE A 72 -7.07 35.37 0.05
CA PHE A 72 -7.36 33.93 0.02
C PHE A 72 -6.64 33.22 -1.14
N SER A 73 -6.65 33.83 -2.35
CA SER A 73 -5.95 33.30 -3.52
C SER A 73 -4.45 33.14 -3.31
N GLN A 74 -3.77 34.12 -2.67
CA GLN A 74 -2.35 34.02 -2.36
C GLN A 74 -2.05 32.92 -1.36
N LYS A 75 -2.87 32.80 -0.29
CA LYS A 75 -2.73 31.71 0.69
C LYS A 75 -2.94 30.33 0.04
N MET A 76 -3.94 30.19 -0.83
CA MET A 76 -4.17 28.97 -1.60
C MET A 76 -2.93 28.58 -2.45
N LYS A 77 -2.38 29.55 -3.21
CA LYS A 77 -1.20 29.32 -4.03
C LYS A 77 0.01 28.85 -3.22
N ASN A 78 0.29 29.50 -2.08
CA ASN A 78 1.40 29.14 -1.21
C ASN A 78 1.18 27.78 -0.56
N MET A 79 -0.03 27.45 -0.14
CA MET A 79 -0.40 26.17 0.42
C MET A 79 -0.21 25.02 -0.59
N VAL A 80 -0.76 25.12 -1.79
CA VAL A 80 -0.65 24.04 -2.78
C VAL A 80 0.78 23.84 -3.27
N GLY A 81 1.62 24.88 -3.23
CA GLY A 81 3.05 24.82 -3.53
C GLY A 81 3.94 24.33 -2.38
N ASP A 82 3.37 24.09 -1.18
CA ASP A 82 4.12 23.54 -0.04
C ASP A 82 4.52 22.07 -0.28
N LEU A 83 5.71 21.67 0.20
CA LEU A 83 6.23 20.33 -0.01
C LEU A 83 5.31 19.24 0.57
N ASN A 84 4.63 19.50 1.68
CA ASN A 84 3.73 18.51 2.30
C ASN A 84 2.38 18.41 1.58
N VAL A 85 1.95 19.48 0.88
CA VAL A 85 0.67 19.55 0.17
C VAL A 85 0.79 19.18 -1.30
N CYS A 86 1.90 19.53 -1.96
CA CYS A 86 2.09 19.36 -3.41
C CYS A 86 1.87 17.93 -3.91
N SER A 87 1.67 17.78 -5.22
CA SER A 87 1.43 16.48 -5.85
C SER A 87 2.57 15.51 -5.61
N LYS A 88 2.23 14.31 -5.16
CA LYS A 88 3.16 13.17 -5.02
C LYS A 88 3.00 12.17 -6.18
N LYS A 89 2.29 12.55 -7.24
CA LYS A 89 1.94 11.65 -8.34
C LYS A 89 3.17 11.04 -8.99
N GLY A 90 4.17 11.85 -9.33
CA GLY A 90 5.39 11.36 -9.96
C GLY A 90 6.19 10.36 -9.11
N LEU A 91 6.11 10.45 -7.77
CA LEU A 91 6.67 9.45 -6.88
C LEU A 91 5.83 8.17 -6.87
N SER A 92 4.51 8.29 -6.78
CA SER A 92 3.59 7.15 -6.71
C SER A 92 3.58 6.33 -8.00
N GLU A 93 3.71 6.95 -9.16
CA GLU A 93 3.74 6.27 -10.46
C GLU A 93 5.00 5.45 -10.73
N ARG A 94 6.00 5.50 -9.84
CA ARG A 94 7.15 4.59 -9.86
C ARG A 94 6.84 3.19 -9.33
N PHE A 95 5.68 3.02 -8.75
CA PHE A 95 5.21 1.75 -8.18
C PHE A 95 3.97 1.29 -8.96
N ASP A 96 3.87 -0.02 -9.19
CA ASP A 96 2.69 -0.61 -9.83
C ASP A 96 1.57 -0.76 -8.80
N SER A 97 0.53 0.05 -8.94
CA SER A 97 -0.67 0.02 -8.09
C SER A 97 -1.74 -0.97 -8.56
N THR A 98 -1.51 -1.66 -9.68
CA THR A 98 -2.46 -2.62 -10.28
C THR A 98 -2.09 -4.09 -10.05
N ILE A 99 -1.01 -4.34 -9.31
CA ILE A 99 -0.53 -5.70 -9.01
C ILE A 99 -1.66 -6.57 -8.46
N GLY A 100 -1.80 -7.76 -9.04
CA GLY A 100 -2.83 -8.72 -8.66
C GLY A 100 -4.22 -8.42 -9.22
N ALA A 101 -4.41 -7.34 -9.98
CA ALA A 101 -5.67 -6.89 -10.59
C ALA A 101 -6.85 -6.78 -9.59
N ALA A 102 -6.56 -6.55 -8.31
CA ALA A 102 -7.54 -6.47 -7.23
C ALA A 102 -7.77 -5.05 -6.70
N THR A 103 -7.07 -4.05 -7.25
CA THR A 103 -7.14 -2.65 -6.83
C THR A 103 -8.54 -2.08 -7.04
N VAL A 104 -9.11 -1.51 -5.98
CA VAL A 104 -10.41 -0.83 -5.99
C VAL A 104 -10.23 0.69 -6.07
N LEU A 105 -9.30 1.24 -5.28
CA LEU A 105 -8.89 2.64 -5.37
C LEU A 105 -7.45 2.72 -5.84
N MET A 106 -7.24 3.41 -6.95
CA MET A 106 -5.91 3.79 -7.44
C MET A 106 -5.32 4.89 -6.53
N PRO A 107 -4.01 5.14 -6.51
CA PRO A 107 -3.42 6.19 -5.67
C PRO A 107 -4.01 7.58 -5.92
N PHE A 108 -4.43 7.84 -7.14
CA PHE A 108 -5.09 9.08 -7.57
C PHE A 108 -6.40 8.77 -8.31
N GLY A 109 -7.47 9.43 -7.93
CA GLY A 109 -8.81 9.23 -8.45
C GLY A 109 -9.31 10.37 -9.33
N GLY A 110 -10.51 10.16 -9.87
CA GLY A 110 -11.16 11.03 -10.84
C GLY A 110 -10.78 10.73 -12.28
N ALA A 111 -11.49 11.36 -13.21
CA ALA A 111 -11.27 11.20 -14.65
C ALA A 111 -9.84 11.60 -15.08
N TYR A 112 -9.26 12.57 -14.38
CA TYR A 112 -7.89 13.06 -14.61
C TYR A 112 -6.84 12.38 -13.74
N GLN A 113 -7.25 11.49 -12.82
CA GLN A 113 -6.36 10.80 -11.88
C GLN A 113 -5.44 11.75 -11.12
N LEU A 114 -6.02 12.80 -10.52
CA LEU A 114 -5.27 13.82 -9.80
C LEU A 114 -5.59 13.88 -8.31
N THR A 115 -6.81 13.52 -7.87
CA THR A 115 -7.15 13.56 -6.45
C THR A 115 -6.49 12.42 -5.68
N PRO A 116 -5.57 12.72 -4.73
CA PRO A 116 -5.00 11.69 -3.86
C PRO A 116 -6.10 10.97 -3.07
N GLN A 117 -6.08 9.65 -3.06
CA GLN A 117 -7.10 8.87 -2.37
C GLN A 117 -6.86 8.83 -0.85
N ASN A 118 -7.95 8.72 -0.07
CA ASN A 118 -7.88 8.64 1.39
C ASN A 118 -7.20 7.36 1.87
N ALA A 119 -7.37 6.27 1.13
CA ALA A 119 -6.90 4.94 1.50
C ALA A 119 -6.49 4.13 0.27
N MET A 120 -5.59 3.20 0.45
CA MET A 120 -5.41 2.07 -0.45
C MET A 120 -6.55 1.09 -0.20
N VAL A 121 -7.23 0.64 -1.26
CA VAL A 121 -8.28 -0.39 -1.16
C VAL A 121 -8.08 -1.43 -2.26
N ALA A 122 -8.05 -2.70 -1.86
CA ALA A 122 -7.94 -3.83 -2.76
C ALA A 122 -8.86 -4.97 -2.34
N LYS A 123 -9.42 -5.71 -3.31
CA LYS A 123 -10.17 -6.94 -3.05
C LYS A 123 -9.25 -8.01 -2.45
N LEU A 124 -9.78 -8.87 -1.62
CA LEU A 124 -9.00 -10.00 -1.10
C LEU A 124 -8.72 -10.99 -2.22
N PRO A 125 -7.50 -11.57 -2.28
CA PRO A 125 -7.15 -12.59 -3.25
C PRO A 125 -7.85 -13.91 -2.88
N VAL A 126 -8.83 -14.30 -3.69
CA VAL A 126 -9.60 -15.54 -3.55
C VAL A 126 -9.70 -16.25 -4.88
N ASP A 127 -10.07 -17.53 -4.87
CA ASP A 127 -10.48 -18.23 -6.08
C ASP A 127 -11.90 -17.76 -6.46
N GLY A 128 -12.03 -17.18 -7.67
CA GLY A 128 -13.27 -16.56 -8.15
C GLY A 128 -13.39 -15.07 -7.83
N GLU A 129 -14.61 -14.58 -7.67
CA GLU A 129 -14.92 -13.18 -7.41
C GLU A 129 -15.32 -12.93 -5.96
N THR A 130 -14.97 -11.75 -5.44
CA THR A 130 -15.37 -11.31 -4.11
C THR A 130 -15.68 -9.81 -4.11
N SER A 131 -16.62 -9.40 -3.26
CA SER A 131 -16.84 -8.01 -2.89
C SER A 131 -16.10 -7.63 -1.59
N THR A 132 -15.48 -8.58 -0.92
CA THR A 132 -14.69 -8.32 0.28
C THR A 132 -13.38 -7.65 -0.11
N CYS A 133 -13.07 -6.54 0.55
CA CYS A 133 -11.85 -5.78 0.32
C CYS A 133 -11.16 -5.43 1.64
N SER A 134 -9.87 -5.16 1.57
CA SER A 134 -9.12 -4.55 2.66
C SER A 134 -8.84 -3.09 2.33
N GLY A 135 -8.88 -2.24 3.35
CA GLY A 135 -8.48 -0.85 3.25
C GLY A 135 -7.35 -0.53 4.21
N MET A 136 -6.46 0.38 3.82
CA MET A 136 -5.41 0.92 4.68
C MET A 136 -5.25 2.42 4.42
N ALA A 137 -5.25 3.20 5.49
CA ALA A 137 -4.99 4.64 5.46
C ALA A 137 -3.89 4.99 6.46
N TRP A 138 -3.21 6.12 6.23
CA TRP A 138 -2.14 6.59 7.09
C TRP A 138 -2.38 8.03 7.58
N GLY A 139 -1.77 8.36 8.73
CA GLY A 139 -1.76 9.71 9.28
C GLY A 139 -0.39 10.07 9.82
N PHE A 140 0.06 11.29 9.54
CA PHE A 140 1.31 11.85 10.04
C PHE A 140 1.45 13.33 9.68
N ASN A 141 1.89 14.14 10.65
CA ASN A 141 2.29 15.53 10.41
C ASN A 141 3.67 15.76 11.04
N PRO A 142 4.73 15.91 10.21
CA PRO A 142 6.10 16.02 10.72
C PRO A 142 6.33 17.21 11.63
N TYR A 143 5.77 18.36 11.31
CA TYR A 143 5.96 19.59 12.09
C TYR A 143 5.19 19.58 13.42
N LEU A 144 3.99 19.01 13.42
CA LEU A 144 3.22 18.84 14.65
C LEU A 144 3.93 17.86 15.59
N THR A 145 4.44 16.75 15.05
CA THR A 145 5.13 15.73 15.85
C THR A 145 6.48 16.24 16.37
N GLU A 146 7.17 17.09 15.60
CA GLU A 146 8.40 17.76 16.06
C GLU A 146 8.13 18.74 17.20
N ALA A 147 7.07 19.53 17.10
CA ALA A 147 6.70 20.53 18.11
C ALA A 147 6.09 19.91 19.38
N ASP A 148 5.32 18.83 19.22
CA ASP A 148 4.62 18.11 20.28
C ASP A 148 4.45 16.64 19.89
N PRO A 149 5.38 15.75 20.26
CA PRO A 149 5.30 14.34 19.90
C PRO A 149 4.03 13.64 20.38
N TYR A 150 3.50 14.04 21.56
CA TYR A 150 2.25 13.49 22.08
C TYR A 150 1.05 13.83 21.17
N ARG A 151 0.85 15.12 20.87
CA ARG A 151 -0.23 15.57 19.98
C ARG A 151 -0.04 15.06 18.57
N GLY A 152 1.18 15.07 18.05
CA GLY A 152 1.50 14.56 16.72
C GLY A 152 1.09 13.11 16.53
N ALA A 153 1.42 12.25 17.49
CA ALA A 153 1.03 10.84 17.47
C ALA A 153 -0.47 10.63 17.66
N TYR A 154 -1.10 11.37 18.59
CA TYR A 154 -2.56 11.34 18.76
C TYR A 154 -3.28 11.70 17.46
N MET A 155 -2.86 12.80 16.80
CA MET A 155 -3.47 13.26 15.55
C MET A 155 -3.17 12.31 14.39
N ALA A 156 -2.02 11.65 14.36
CA ALA A 156 -1.70 10.64 13.36
C ALA A 156 -2.70 9.47 13.43
N VAL A 157 -3.07 9.02 14.63
CA VAL A 157 -4.11 8.00 14.83
C VAL A 157 -5.47 8.51 14.35
N VAL A 158 -5.88 9.71 14.81
CA VAL A 158 -7.16 10.31 14.39
C VAL A 158 -7.23 10.46 12.88
N GLU A 159 -6.16 10.92 12.23
CA GLU A 159 -6.13 11.13 10.78
C GLU A 159 -6.26 9.81 10.01
N SER A 160 -5.48 8.78 10.37
CA SER A 160 -5.54 7.48 9.70
C SER A 160 -6.92 6.83 9.81
N VAL A 161 -7.53 6.89 11.00
CA VAL A 161 -8.87 6.36 11.24
C VAL A 161 -9.93 7.15 10.46
N THR A 162 -9.88 8.50 10.51
CA THR A 162 -10.85 9.35 9.80
C THR A 162 -10.77 9.15 8.28
N LYS A 163 -9.55 9.04 7.71
CA LYS A 163 -9.36 8.73 6.29
C LYS A 163 -10.01 7.41 5.89
N LEU A 164 -9.88 6.39 6.75
CA LEU A 164 -10.43 5.07 6.47
C LEU A 164 -11.97 5.06 6.62
N VAL A 165 -12.54 5.83 7.55
CA VAL A 165 -13.99 6.09 7.62
C VAL A 165 -14.49 6.80 6.36
N CYS A 166 -13.78 7.84 5.90
CA CYS A 166 -14.08 8.54 4.64
C CYS A 166 -14.00 7.60 3.43
N ALA A 167 -13.17 6.56 3.47
CA ALA A 167 -13.08 5.55 2.42
C ALA A 167 -14.18 4.47 2.49
N GLY A 168 -15.10 4.56 3.46
CA GLY A 168 -16.26 3.67 3.58
C GLY A 168 -16.08 2.46 4.50
N PHE A 169 -15.07 2.48 5.38
CA PHE A 169 -14.81 1.41 6.35
C PHE A 169 -15.38 1.74 7.73
N ARG A 170 -15.79 0.70 8.46
CA ARG A 170 -16.35 0.83 9.81
C ARG A 170 -15.25 1.05 10.84
N HIS A 171 -15.36 2.12 11.62
CA HIS A 171 -14.39 2.44 12.66
C HIS A 171 -14.18 1.29 13.66
N LYS A 172 -15.26 0.61 14.08
CA LYS A 172 -15.22 -0.48 15.06
C LYS A 172 -14.48 -1.73 14.59
N ASP A 173 -14.29 -1.91 13.28
CA ASP A 173 -13.63 -3.07 12.66
C ASP A 173 -12.17 -2.77 12.29
N MET A 174 -11.64 -1.60 12.73
CA MET A 174 -10.28 -1.18 12.45
C MET A 174 -9.28 -1.72 13.45
N TYR A 175 -8.09 -1.95 12.95
CA TYR A 175 -6.87 -2.18 13.71
C TYR A 175 -5.81 -1.17 13.29
N LEU A 176 -4.84 -0.93 14.18
CA LEU A 176 -3.74 -0.01 13.92
C LEU A 176 -2.42 -0.74 13.82
N THR A 177 -1.48 -0.14 13.10
CA THR A 177 -0.06 -0.49 13.14
C THR A 177 0.75 0.80 13.07
N PHE A 178 1.86 0.87 13.80
CA PHE A 178 2.67 2.07 13.87
C PHE A 178 4.04 1.85 13.26
N GLN A 179 4.53 2.87 12.58
CA GLN A 179 5.91 2.96 12.15
C GLN A 179 6.55 4.13 12.89
N GLU A 180 7.55 3.81 13.72
CA GLU A 180 8.26 4.81 14.51
C GLU A 180 9.70 4.94 14.04
N TYR A 181 10.21 6.18 14.04
CA TYR A 181 11.59 6.48 13.72
C TYR A 181 12.07 7.69 14.52
N PHE A 182 13.07 7.47 15.36
CA PHE A 182 13.64 8.48 16.26
C PHE A 182 15.17 8.51 16.12
N GLU A 183 15.75 9.60 16.59
CA GLU A 183 17.20 9.78 16.71
C GLU A 183 17.84 8.74 17.64
N HIS A 184 19.16 8.62 17.62
CA HIS A 184 19.88 7.83 18.62
C HIS A 184 19.63 8.38 20.02
N LEU A 185 19.00 7.58 20.90
CA LEU A 185 18.56 8.02 22.22
C LEU A 185 19.72 8.17 23.22
N ASN A 186 20.77 7.33 23.08
CA ASN A 186 21.91 7.30 23.98
C ASN A 186 21.47 7.22 25.47
N THR A 187 22.07 8.03 26.34
CA THR A 187 21.70 8.15 27.77
C THR A 187 21.01 9.47 28.11
N ALA A 188 20.65 10.27 27.09
CA ALA A 188 20.05 11.58 27.27
C ALA A 188 18.56 11.45 27.63
N PRO A 189 18.12 11.89 28.81
CA PRO A 189 16.72 11.76 29.24
C PRO A 189 15.72 12.44 28.30
N GLU A 190 16.09 13.55 27.69
CA GLU A 190 15.27 14.36 26.77
C GLU A 190 15.02 13.62 25.46
N ARG A 191 16.03 12.89 24.94
CA ARG A 191 15.88 12.07 23.74
C ARG A 191 14.90 10.92 23.97
N TRP A 192 14.92 10.29 25.15
CA TRP A 192 13.95 9.27 25.56
C TRP A 192 12.55 9.83 25.80
N GLY A 193 12.43 11.11 26.11
CA GLY A 193 11.15 11.80 26.27
C GLY A 193 10.31 11.84 25.02
N LYS A 194 10.94 11.94 23.83
CA LYS A 194 10.24 12.04 22.54
C LYS A 194 9.45 10.78 22.19
N PRO A 195 10.04 9.56 22.14
CA PRO A 195 9.27 8.34 21.89
C PRO A 195 8.25 8.05 22.98
N LEU A 196 8.57 8.33 24.26
CA LEU A 196 7.60 8.15 25.34
C LEU A 196 6.36 9.04 25.15
N ALA A 197 6.55 10.32 24.83
CA ALA A 197 5.43 11.23 24.57
C ALA A 197 4.59 10.79 23.36
N ALA A 198 5.23 10.37 22.26
CA ALA A 198 4.53 9.87 21.09
C ALA A 198 3.71 8.60 21.38
N LEU A 199 4.29 7.64 22.10
CA LEU A 199 3.58 6.42 22.50
C LEU A 199 2.40 6.71 23.42
N LEU A 200 2.52 7.64 24.36
CA LEU A 200 1.40 8.05 25.23
C LEU A 200 0.28 8.70 24.41
N GLY A 201 0.60 9.57 23.45
CA GLY A 201 -0.39 10.17 22.57
C GLY A 201 -1.13 9.12 21.72
N ALA A 202 -0.39 8.18 21.14
CA ALA A 202 -0.98 7.08 20.39
C ALA A 202 -1.82 6.14 21.29
N LEU A 203 -1.40 5.89 22.53
CA LEU A 203 -2.15 5.08 23.50
C LEU A 203 -3.47 5.74 23.87
N ASP A 204 -3.45 7.03 24.18
CA ASP A 204 -4.68 7.77 24.56
C ASP A 204 -5.69 7.79 23.39
N ALA A 205 -5.22 7.96 22.17
CA ALA A 205 -6.09 7.87 20.98
C ALA A 205 -6.68 6.47 20.82
N GLN A 206 -5.89 5.40 20.98
CA GLN A 206 -6.37 4.01 20.91
C GLN A 206 -7.41 3.71 21.97
N MET A 207 -7.11 4.08 23.22
CA MET A 207 -8.04 3.86 24.34
C MET A 207 -9.35 4.62 24.15
N GLY A 208 -9.27 5.87 23.69
CA GLY A 208 -10.43 6.69 23.44
C GLY A 208 -11.30 6.15 22.29
N LEU A 209 -10.70 5.77 21.18
CA LEU A 209 -11.40 5.23 20.01
C LEU A 209 -11.86 3.78 20.20
N GLY A 210 -11.35 3.06 21.21
CA GLY A 210 -11.67 1.67 21.45
C GLY A 210 -11.13 0.71 20.39
N ILE A 211 -10.00 1.06 19.72
CA ILE A 211 -9.32 0.26 18.71
C ILE A 211 -7.88 0.00 19.13
N ALA A 212 -7.30 -1.12 18.71
CA ALA A 212 -5.97 -1.54 19.15
C ALA A 212 -4.97 -1.59 18.00
N SER A 213 -3.70 -1.30 18.32
CA SER A 213 -2.59 -1.64 17.44
C SER A 213 -2.28 -3.14 17.54
N ILE A 214 -2.10 -3.77 16.39
CA ILE A 214 -1.78 -5.21 16.26
C ILE A 214 -0.29 -5.45 16.04
N GLY A 215 0.49 -4.41 15.85
CA GLY A 215 1.91 -4.48 15.63
C GLY A 215 2.48 -3.14 15.20
N GLY A 216 3.71 -3.20 14.73
CA GLY A 216 4.43 -2.04 14.25
C GLY A 216 5.92 -2.32 14.16
N LYS A 217 6.67 -1.27 13.90
CA LYS A 217 8.12 -1.30 13.84
C LYS A 217 8.67 0.03 14.37
N ASP A 218 9.60 -0.06 15.29
CA ASP A 218 10.32 1.08 15.83
C ASP A 218 11.81 1.04 15.43
N SER A 219 12.42 2.21 15.38
CA SER A 219 13.85 2.36 15.17
C SER A 219 14.35 3.65 15.83
N MET A 220 15.42 3.53 16.61
CA MET A 220 16.13 4.64 17.26
C MET A 220 17.52 4.82 16.65
N SER A 221 17.59 4.75 15.30
CA SER A 221 18.84 4.84 14.52
C SER A 221 18.89 6.06 13.60
N GLY A 222 18.01 7.04 13.80
CA GLY A 222 17.83 8.20 12.95
C GLY A 222 18.82 9.33 13.20
N SER A 223 20.07 9.03 13.49
CA SER A 223 21.14 10.04 13.62
C SER A 223 22.26 9.72 12.64
N PHE A 224 22.70 10.72 11.88
CA PHE A 224 23.83 10.61 10.98
C PHE A 224 24.68 11.90 11.05
N GLU A 225 25.93 11.75 11.47
CA GLU A 225 26.84 12.89 11.73
C GLU A 225 26.19 13.92 12.68
N GLY A 226 25.89 15.12 12.22
CA GLY A 226 25.24 16.18 12.99
C GLY A 226 23.74 16.31 12.76
N LEU A 227 23.11 15.37 12.04
CA LEU A 227 21.68 15.38 11.72
C LEU A 227 20.94 14.34 12.55
N ASP A 228 19.86 14.76 13.20
CA ASP A 228 18.89 13.90 13.86
C ASP A 228 17.57 13.92 13.09
N VAL A 229 16.95 12.75 12.91
CA VAL A 229 15.60 12.68 12.35
C VAL A 229 14.60 13.33 13.32
N PRO A 230 13.63 14.12 12.83
CA PRO A 230 12.54 14.59 13.68
C PRO A 230 11.75 13.42 14.28
N PRO A 231 11.14 13.59 15.47
CA PRO A 231 10.26 12.58 16.03
C PRO A 231 9.23 12.12 15.01
N THR A 232 9.15 10.82 14.76
CA THR A 232 8.26 10.27 13.75
C THR A 232 7.46 9.11 14.32
N LEU A 233 6.13 9.24 14.33
CA LEU A 233 5.18 8.16 14.53
C LEU A 233 4.12 8.27 13.43
N VAL A 234 4.15 7.35 12.48
CA VAL A 234 3.14 7.21 11.43
C VAL A 234 2.13 6.18 11.89
N SER A 235 0.86 6.54 11.93
CA SER A 235 -0.24 5.60 12.19
C SER A 235 -0.79 5.08 10.87
N PHE A 236 -1.00 3.77 10.80
CA PHE A 236 -1.76 3.11 9.74
C PHE A 236 -2.99 2.47 10.35
N ALA A 237 -4.18 2.82 9.83
CA ALA A 237 -5.42 2.15 10.14
C ALA A 237 -5.75 1.16 9.02
N THR A 238 -6.15 -0.05 9.38
CA THR A 238 -6.54 -1.10 8.43
C THR A 238 -7.87 -1.74 8.85
N ALA A 239 -8.68 -2.12 7.87
CA ALA A 239 -9.94 -2.81 8.09
C ALA A 239 -10.33 -3.67 6.89
N ILE A 240 -11.25 -4.62 7.13
CA ILE A 240 -11.95 -5.35 6.09
C ILE A 240 -13.30 -4.66 5.84
N GLY A 241 -13.69 -4.58 4.56
CA GLY A 241 -14.93 -3.95 4.14
C GLY A 241 -15.55 -4.61 2.92
N ASN A 242 -16.52 -3.91 2.34
CA ASN A 242 -17.19 -4.32 1.11
C ASN A 242 -17.00 -3.26 0.03
N THR A 243 -16.70 -3.68 -1.20
CA THR A 243 -16.49 -2.77 -2.33
C THR A 243 -17.69 -1.88 -2.65
N ALA A 244 -18.90 -2.29 -2.27
CA ALA A 244 -20.12 -1.50 -2.45
C ALA A 244 -20.13 -0.20 -1.63
N ASN A 245 -19.40 -0.17 -0.50
CA ASN A 245 -19.35 0.98 0.40
C ASN A 245 -18.09 1.84 0.20
N VAL A 246 -17.19 1.43 -0.71
CA VAL A 246 -15.95 2.16 -0.92
C VAL A 246 -16.20 3.51 -1.55
N MET A 247 -15.66 4.57 -0.91
CA MET A 247 -15.81 5.96 -1.30
C MET A 247 -14.47 6.55 -1.72
N SER A 248 -14.49 7.39 -2.75
CA SER A 248 -13.34 8.18 -3.17
C SER A 248 -13.58 9.67 -2.94
N PRO A 249 -12.53 10.48 -2.71
CA PRO A 249 -12.68 11.85 -2.24
C PRO A 249 -12.94 12.90 -3.31
N GLU A 250 -12.68 12.63 -4.61
CA GLU A 250 -12.92 13.63 -5.66
C GLU A 250 -14.40 13.97 -5.82
N PHE A 251 -14.74 15.25 -6.02
CA PHE A 251 -16.10 15.67 -6.33
C PHE A 251 -16.64 14.98 -7.59
N LYS A 252 -17.88 14.49 -7.53
CA LYS A 252 -18.47 13.65 -8.60
C LYS A 252 -19.22 14.44 -9.64
N LYS A 253 -19.88 15.51 -9.25
CA LYS A 253 -20.71 16.28 -10.18
C LYS A 253 -20.88 17.73 -9.71
N ALA A 254 -21.26 18.60 -10.63
CA ALA A 254 -21.68 19.96 -10.30
C ALA A 254 -23.07 20.01 -9.65
N ASN A 255 -23.35 21.11 -8.93
CA ASN A 255 -24.59 21.39 -8.21
C ASN A 255 -24.90 20.43 -7.06
N SER A 256 -23.87 19.85 -6.45
CA SER A 256 -23.96 19.09 -5.21
C SER A 256 -23.69 20.02 -4.02
N SER A 257 -24.25 19.67 -2.85
CA SER A 257 -23.95 20.35 -1.60
C SER A 257 -22.64 19.83 -0.98
N VAL A 258 -21.78 20.74 -0.53
CA VAL A 258 -20.55 20.43 0.21
C VAL A 258 -20.74 20.86 1.66
N VAL A 259 -20.60 19.91 2.57
CA VAL A 259 -20.78 20.13 4.01
C VAL A 259 -19.58 19.64 4.80
N ILE A 260 -19.42 20.12 6.03
CA ILE A 260 -18.40 19.65 6.96
C ILE A 260 -19.03 19.23 8.29
N LEU A 261 -18.59 18.09 8.79
CA LEU A 261 -18.85 17.62 10.15
C LEU A 261 -17.57 17.85 10.97
N LYS A 262 -17.62 18.70 11.99
CA LYS A 262 -16.47 19.03 12.84
C LYS A 262 -16.66 18.44 14.24
N PRO A 263 -15.67 17.73 14.80
CA PRO A 263 -15.71 17.34 16.20
C PRO A 263 -15.57 18.58 17.11
N GLN A 264 -16.00 18.44 18.35
CA GLN A 264 -15.63 19.40 19.38
C GLN A 264 -14.13 19.25 19.69
N TYR A 265 -13.46 20.37 19.93
CA TYR A 265 -12.03 20.40 20.26
C TYR A 265 -11.84 20.90 21.69
N LYS A 266 -10.98 20.20 22.42
CA LYS A 266 -10.50 20.62 23.74
C LYS A 266 -8.96 20.68 23.68
N ASP A 267 -8.41 21.82 24.07
CA ASP A 267 -6.96 22.05 24.00
C ASP A 267 -6.34 21.74 22.62
N GLY A 268 -7.10 21.97 21.55
CA GLY A 268 -6.69 21.72 20.16
C GLY A 268 -6.75 20.25 19.73
N MET A 269 -7.23 19.35 20.56
CA MET A 269 -7.45 17.94 20.22
C MET A 269 -8.95 17.64 20.07
N PRO A 270 -9.37 16.79 19.12
CA PRO A 270 -10.77 16.41 18.97
C PRO A 270 -11.22 15.58 20.15
N GLU A 271 -12.39 15.91 20.73
CA GLU A 271 -13.00 15.11 21.78
C GLU A 271 -13.54 13.79 21.23
N ILE A 272 -13.15 12.68 21.84
CA ILE A 272 -13.44 11.33 21.37
C ILE A 272 -14.95 11.08 21.20
N GLY A 273 -15.77 11.49 22.16
CA GLY A 273 -17.22 11.28 22.09
C GLY A 273 -17.86 11.98 20.88
N SER A 274 -17.40 13.20 20.59
CA SER A 274 -17.83 13.96 19.41
C SER A 274 -17.33 13.31 18.11
N LEU A 275 -16.08 12.85 18.10
CA LEU A 275 -15.46 12.19 16.96
C LEU A 275 -16.18 10.88 16.59
N LEU A 276 -16.46 10.02 17.58
CA LEU A 276 -17.19 8.77 17.37
C LEU A 276 -18.62 9.01 16.88
N SER A 277 -19.26 10.12 17.32
CA SER A 277 -20.57 10.51 16.81
C SER A 277 -20.52 10.88 15.33
N ILE A 278 -19.48 11.58 14.89
CA ILE A 278 -19.26 11.91 13.47
C ILE A 278 -19.05 10.64 12.65
N TYR A 279 -18.19 9.73 13.10
CA TYR A 279 -17.96 8.47 12.40
C TYR A 279 -19.25 7.68 12.19
N LYS A 280 -20.08 7.58 13.22
CA LYS A 280 -21.38 6.92 13.12
C LYS A 280 -22.31 7.58 12.11
N ILE A 281 -22.34 8.92 12.06
CA ILE A 281 -23.15 9.67 11.09
C ILE A 281 -22.66 9.40 9.67
N VAL A 282 -21.34 9.48 9.43
CA VAL A 282 -20.73 9.26 8.11
C VAL A 282 -20.99 7.83 7.64
N GLU A 283 -20.75 6.83 8.48
CA GLU A 283 -20.99 5.43 8.18
C GLU A 283 -22.46 5.17 7.80
N GLN A 284 -23.39 5.74 8.56
CA GLN A 284 -24.82 5.62 8.26
C GLN A 284 -25.18 6.28 6.93
N MET A 285 -24.68 7.48 6.66
CA MET A 285 -24.98 8.21 5.42
C MET A 285 -24.39 7.49 4.18
N ILE A 286 -23.25 6.83 4.32
CA ILE A 286 -22.68 5.98 3.27
C ILE A 286 -23.58 4.77 3.01
N ASP A 287 -24.04 4.08 4.05
CA ASP A 287 -24.94 2.93 3.91
C ASP A 287 -26.29 3.32 3.26
N GLU A 288 -26.77 4.52 3.54
CA GLU A 288 -27.98 5.07 2.95
C GLU A 288 -27.77 5.58 1.51
N GLY A 289 -26.56 5.54 0.97
CA GLY A 289 -26.21 6.02 -0.37
C GLY A 289 -26.34 7.54 -0.56
N LYS A 290 -26.26 8.31 0.53
CA LYS A 290 -26.42 9.78 0.51
C LYS A 290 -25.11 10.51 0.17
N VAL A 291 -23.97 9.88 0.41
CA VAL A 291 -22.63 10.45 0.21
C VAL A 291 -22.16 10.17 -1.21
N LEU A 292 -21.75 11.21 -1.93
CA LEU A 292 -21.12 11.09 -3.25
C LEU A 292 -19.59 11.02 -3.14
N ALA A 293 -18.99 11.84 -2.27
CA ALA A 293 -17.57 11.87 -1.98
C ALA A 293 -17.33 12.24 -0.52
N ALA A 294 -16.24 11.75 0.05
CA ALA A 294 -15.83 12.05 1.42
C ALA A 294 -14.32 12.29 1.52
N ALA A 295 -13.92 13.32 2.27
CA ALA A 295 -12.53 13.63 2.54
C ALA A 295 -12.35 14.11 3.99
N THR A 296 -11.14 14.06 4.51
CA THR A 296 -10.78 14.65 5.81
C THR A 296 -9.70 15.70 5.65
N PRO A 297 -9.82 16.87 6.31
CA PRO A 297 -8.77 17.86 6.35
C PRO A 297 -7.52 17.33 7.09
N GLY A 298 -6.36 17.65 6.54
CA GLY A 298 -5.06 17.32 7.11
C GLY A 298 -4.23 18.58 7.42
N TYR A 299 -2.98 18.54 6.99
CA TYR A 299 -1.94 19.56 7.22
C TYR A 299 -2.36 20.97 6.78
N GLY A 300 -2.90 21.13 5.58
CA GLY A 300 -3.36 22.43 5.02
C GLY A 300 -4.82 22.77 5.33
N GLY A 301 -5.45 22.03 6.24
CA GLY A 301 -6.83 22.28 6.67
C GLY A 301 -7.89 21.97 5.62
N VAL A 302 -9.05 22.59 5.80
CA VAL A 302 -10.20 22.44 4.90
C VAL A 302 -9.88 22.92 3.47
N ALA A 303 -9.08 23.98 3.34
CA ALA A 303 -8.69 24.54 2.04
C ALA A 303 -7.91 23.54 1.19
N GLU A 304 -6.98 22.79 1.79
CA GLU A 304 -6.25 21.71 1.12
C GLU A 304 -7.20 20.61 0.64
N ALA A 305 -8.08 20.14 1.54
CA ALA A 305 -9.01 19.07 1.22
C ALA A 305 -9.95 19.44 0.07
N LEU A 306 -10.54 20.64 0.11
CA LEU A 306 -11.42 21.14 -0.95
C LEU A 306 -10.70 21.26 -2.30
N PHE A 307 -9.46 21.80 -2.33
CA PHE A 307 -8.65 21.83 -3.54
C PHE A 307 -8.44 20.43 -4.12
N LYS A 308 -8.01 19.48 -3.28
CA LYS A 308 -7.77 18.10 -3.70
C LYS A 308 -9.04 17.40 -4.19
N MET A 309 -10.21 17.72 -3.61
CA MET A 309 -11.50 17.19 -4.07
C MET A 309 -11.89 17.73 -5.46
N CYS A 310 -11.46 18.95 -5.82
CA CYS A 310 -11.77 19.55 -7.12
C CYS A 310 -10.98 18.94 -8.29
N VAL A 311 -9.68 18.62 -8.08
CA VAL A 311 -8.74 18.37 -9.20
C VAL A 311 -9.01 17.08 -9.96
N GLY A 312 -9.54 16.04 -9.33
CA GLY A 312 -9.70 14.71 -9.94
C GLY A 312 -10.68 14.65 -11.11
N ASN A 313 -11.75 15.41 -11.03
CA ASN A 313 -12.80 15.48 -12.05
C ASN A 313 -12.95 16.90 -12.66
N HIS A 314 -12.07 17.83 -12.32
CA HIS A 314 -12.15 19.24 -12.71
C HIS A 314 -13.52 19.86 -12.37
N VAL A 315 -14.02 19.56 -11.17
CA VAL A 315 -15.26 20.13 -10.64
C VAL A 315 -14.89 21.33 -9.76
N GLY A 316 -15.49 22.47 -10.04
CA GLY A 316 -15.25 23.68 -9.26
C GLY A 316 -16.11 23.76 -7.99
N LEU A 317 -15.94 24.84 -7.24
CA LEU A 317 -16.61 25.05 -5.95
C LEU A 317 -16.99 26.52 -5.77
N SER A 318 -18.21 26.79 -5.33
CA SER A 318 -18.64 28.09 -4.85
C SER A 318 -18.80 28.03 -3.33
N LEU A 319 -17.94 28.74 -2.59
CA LEU A 319 -17.98 28.77 -1.13
C LEU A 319 -19.15 29.65 -0.64
N SER A 320 -19.73 29.27 0.50
CA SER A 320 -20.73 30.06 1.21
C SER A 320 -20.11 31.36 1.71
N ARG A 321 -20.91 32.45 1.69
CA ARG A 321 -20.48 33.77 2.17
C ARG A 321 -20.34 33.87 3.68
N ASP A 322 -20.94 32.93 4.41
CA ASP A 322 -20.95 32.92 5.88
C ASP A 322 -19.70 32.29 6.49
N ILE A 323 -18.75 31.83 5.66
CA ILE A 323 -17.53 31.12 6.13
C ILE A 323 -16.42 32.14 6.41
N ASN A 324 -15.78 31.98 7.56
CA ASN A 324 -14.52 32.65 7.82
C ASN A 324 -13.40 31.97 7.02
N LEU A 325 -12.89 32.65 6.00
CA LEU A 325 -11.91 32.11 5.06
C LEU A 325 -10.57 31.73 5.73
N ASP A 326 -10.18 32.43 6.79
CA ASP A 326 -8.95 32.12 7.51
C ASP A 326 -9.03 30.82 8.30
N ASP A 327 -10.23 30.42 8.73
CA ASP A 327 -10.43 29.16 9.43
C ASP A 327 -10.30 27.94 8.50
N LEU A 328 -10.43 28.11 7.19
CA LEU A 328 -10.25 27.05 6.21
C LEU A 328 -8.80 26.54 6.14
N PHE A 329 -7.84 27.36 6.54
CA PHE A 329 -6.41 27.03 6.53
C PHE A 329 -5.90 26.45 7.84
N LYS A 330 -6.74 26.36 8.87
CA LYS A 330 -6.36 25.80 10.17
C LYS A 330 -6.48 24.28 10.13
N PRO A 331 -5.54 23.54 10.76
CA PRO A 331 -5.68 22.10 10.93
C PRO A 331 -6.99 21.74 11.64
N CYS A 332 -7.69 20.77 11.10
CA CYS A 332 -9.01 20.37 11.58
C CYS A 332 -9.14 18.83 11.59
N TYR A 333 -8.21 18.18 12.29
CA TYR A 333 -8.15 16.71 12.36
C TYR A 333 -9.42 16.09 12.92
N GLY A 334 -9.88 15.01 12.31
CA GLY A 334 -11.11 14.31 12.67
C GLY A 334 -12.39 14.92 12.06
N ALA A 335 -12.30 16.09 11.41
CA ALA A 335 -13.41 16.61 10.64
C ALA A 335 -13.59 15.82 9.32
N VAL A 336 -14.82 15.76 8.82
CA VAL A 336 -15.17 15.08 7.56
C VAL A 336 -15.89 16.04 6.64
N ILE A 337 -15.41 16.18 5.42
CA ILE A 337 -16.06 16.92 4.33
C ILE A 337 -16.80 15.92 3.47
N LEU A 338 -18.07 16.20 3.21
CA LEU A 338 -18.94 15.36 2.40
C LEU A 338 -19.48 16.14 1.20
N GLU A 339 -19.47 15.49 0.04
CA GLU A 339 -20.31 15.87 -1.09
C GLU A 339 -21.62 15.11 -0.99
N LEU A 340 -22.75 15.83 -0.95
CA LEU A 340 -24.08 15.28 -0.76
C LEU A 340 -25.01 15.72 -1.89
N LEU A 341 -26.04 14.93 -2.15
CA LEU A 341 -27.13 15.33 -3.06
C LEU A 341 -27.94 16.48 -2.49
N ASP A 342 -28.11 16.52 -1.17
CA ASP A 342 -28.80 17.57 -0.42
C ASP A 342 -28.01 17.92 0.86
N ALA A 343 -28.18 19.10 1.41
CA ALA A 343 -27.51 19.55 2.62
C ALA A 343 -28.20 19.01 3.87
N SER A 344 -28.34 17.69 3.98
CA SER A 344 -29.10 17.04 5.05
C SER A 344 -28.35 16.89 6.38
N ALA A 345 -27.04 17.19 6.43
CA ALA A 345 -26.23 17.09 7.64
C ALA A 345 -25.02 18.05 7.58
N GLY A 346 -24.49 18.43 8.74
CA GLY A 346 -23.26 19.22 8.87
C GLY A 346 -23.43 20.73 8.62
N GLU A 347 -22.30 21.43 8.69
CA GLU A 347 -22.19 22.85 8.37
C GLU A 347 -22.00 23.01 6.84
N PHE A 348 -22.81 23.84 6.20
CA PHE A 348 -22.74 24.06 4.75
C PHE A 348 -21.50 24.88 4.37
N LEU A 349 -20.62 24.30 3.58
CA LEU A 349 -19.42 24.95 3.05
C LEU A 349 -19.64 25.62 1.71
N GLY A 350 -20.51 25.07 0.87
CA GLY A 350 -20.73 25.59 -0.47
C GLY A 350 -21.36 24.56 -1.41
N SER A 351 -21.33 24.85 -2.70
CA SER A 351 -21.85 23.97 -3.74
C SER A 351 -20.82 23.79 -4.84
N THR A 352 -20.76 22.58 -5.38
CA THR A 352 -19.92 22.28 -6.54
C THR A 352 -20.41 22.97 -7.80
N THR A 353 -19.51 23.33 -8.71
CA THR A 353 -19.81 24.07 -9.94
C THR A 353 -19.26 23.37 -11.18
N VAL A 354 -19.80 23.70 -12.36
CA VAL A 354 -19.30 23.22 -13.65
C VAL A 354 -17.96 23.87 -13.99
N ASP A 355 -17.85 25.19 -13.71
CA ASP A 355 -16.65 25.96 -14.02
C ASP A 355 -15.52 25.54 -13.08
N TYR A 356 -14.33 25.25 -13.63
CA TYR A 356 -13.17 24.79 -12.87
C TYR A 356 -12.49 25.96 -12.13
N VAL A 357 -13.20 26.53 -11.17
CA VAL A 357 -12.78 27.65 -10.32
C VAL A 357 -13.23 27.42 -8.86
N ILE A 358 -12.56 28.07 -7.92
CA ILE A 358 -13.13 28.27 -6.57
C ILE A 358 -13.69 29.71 -6.54
N ASN A 359 -15.00 29.83 -6.42
CA ASN A 359 -15.66 31.12 -6.24
C ASN A 359 -15.72 31.49 -4.75
N VAL A 360 -15.17 32.63 -4.40
CA VAL A 360 -15.15 33.18 -3.05
C VAL A 360 -15.66 34.59 -3.07
N ASN A 361 -16.84 34.85 -2.50
CA ASN A 361 -17.45 36.20 -2.46
C ASN A 361 -17.57 36.90 -3.81
N GLY A 362 -17.70 36.11 -4.90
CA GLY A 362 -17.79 36.64 -6.27
C GLY A 362 -16.45 36.79 -7.00
N GLU A 363 -15.34 36.51 -6.35
CA GLU A 363 -14.03 36.38 -6.98
C GLU A 363 -13.79 34.90 -7.39
N ASN A 364 -13.37 34.69 -8.64
CA ASN A 364 -13.04 33.38 -9.17
C ASN A 364 -11.52 33.12 -9.06
N ILE A 365 -11.16 32.08 -8.38
CA ILE A 365 -9.77 31.58 -8.29
C ILE A 365 -9.62 30.44 -9.29
N ASP A 366 -8.70 30.61 -10.22
CA ASP A 366 -8.41 29.63 -11.27
C ASP A 366 -7.78 28.36 -10.68
N LEU A 367 -8.54 27.25 -10.72
CA LEU A 367 -8.08 25.94 -10.25
C LEU A 367 -7.01 25.36 -11.16
N GLN A 368 -7.00 25.67 -12.47
CA GLN A 368 -5.91 25.21 -13.35
C GLN A 368 -4.57 25.81 -12.93
N HIS A 369 -4.54 27.11 -12.63
CA HIS A 369 -3.33 27.75 -12.14
C HIS A 369 -2.84 27.15 -10.80
N LEU A 370 -3.75 26.86 -9.86
CA LEU A 370 -3.41 26.22 -8.59
C LEU A 370 -2.89 24.78 -8.81
N GLN A 371 -3.51 24.05 -9.74
CA GLN A 371 -3.07 22.70 -10.13
C GLN A 371 -1.65 22.74 -10.71
N ASP A 372 -1.35 23.66 -11.62
CA ASP A 372 -0.02 23.81 -12.20
C ASP A 372 1.05 24.06 -11.13
N VAL A 373 0.77 24.91 -10.14
CA VAL A 373 1.67 25.16 -9.00
C VAL A 373 1.84 23.89 -8.15
N TRP A 374 0.75 23.16 -7.90
CA TRP A 374 0.71 21.95 -7.10
C TRP A 374 1.51 20.81 -7.73
N GLU A 375 1.42 20.64 -9.05
CA GLU A 375 2.15 19.62 -9.81
C GLU A 375 3.61 19.98 -10.01
N ALA A 376 3.94 21.26 -10.19
CA ALA A 376 5.29 21.72 -10.52
C ALA A 376 6.33 21.47 -9.42
N LYS A 377 5.95 21.40 -8.14
CA LYS A 377 6.89 21.38 -7.01
C LYS A 377 7.86 20.20 -7.04
N LEU A 378 7.37 19.00 -7.29
CA LEU A 378 8.19 17.78 -7.35
C LEU A 378 8.54 17.32 -8.77
N GLN A 379 8.03 17.99 -9.79
CA GLN A 379 8.30 17.66 -11.19
C GLN A 379 9.80 17.57 -11.54
N PRO A 380 10.69 18.43 -11.00
CA PRO A 380 12.13 18.31 -11.29
C PRO A 380 12.79 17.05 -10.71
N VAL A 381 12.22 16.47 -9.64
CA VAL A 381 12.80 15.30 -8.95
C VAL A 381 12.08 14.01 -9.34
N PHE A 382 10.76 14.07 -9.46
CA PHE A 382 9.89 12.95 -9.80
C PHE A 382 8.98 13.32 -10.99
N PRO A 383 9.58 13.46 -12.21
CA PRO A 383 8.83 13.88 -13.38
C PRO A 383 7.82 12.82 -13.81
N TYR A 384 6.61 13.25 -14.15
CA TYR A 384 5.59 12.44 -14.81
C TYR A 384 4.89 13.19 -15.95
N LEU A 385 5.01 14.54 -15.97
CA LEU A 385 4.56 15.35 -17.08
C LEU A 385 5.65 15.35 -18.16
N LYS A 386 5.32 14.85 -19.35
CA LYS A 386 6.20 14.95 -20.51
C LYS A 386 5.97 16.27 -21.22
N ALA A 387 6.98 17.14 -21.22
CA ALA A 387 6.92 18.38 -21.96
C ALA A 387 7.15 18.10 -23.46
N GLY A 388 6.26 18.59 -24.32
CA GLY A 388 6.49 18.77 -25.75
C GLY A 388 6.29 17.57 -26.67
N GLU A 389 5.78 16.44 -26.21
CA GLU A 389 5.30 15.37 -27.11
C GLU A 389 3.79 15.48 -27.32
N GLU A 390 3.36 15.73 -28.56
CA GLU A 390 1.98 15.48 -28.94
C GLU A 390 1.65 14.01 -28.65
N VAL A 391 0.64 13.78 -27.83
CA VAL A 391 0.06 12.44 -27.65
C VAL A 391 -0.48 12.02 -29.02
N LYS A 392 0.27 11.21 -29.76
CA LYS A 392 -0.22 10.59 -30.96
C LYS A 392 -1.38 9.68 -30.58
N SER A 393 -2.61 10.10 -30.84
CA SER A 393 -3.75 9.20 -30.74
C SER A 393 -3.57 8.11 -31.82
N LEU A 394 -3.24 6.90 -31.38
CA LEU A 394 -3.29 5.74 -32.26
C LEU A 394 -4.74 5.27 -32.32
N GLU A 395 -5.38 5.43 -33.49
CA GLU A 395 -6.63 4.73 -33.75
C GLU A 395 -6.33 3.23 -33.76
N TYR A 396 -6.62 2.56 -32.65
CA TYR A 396 -6.54 1.12 -32.56
C TYR A 396 -7.81 0.52 -33.17
N LYS A 397 -7.72 0.00 -34.40
CA LYS A 397 -8.76 -0.87 -34.95
C LYS A 397 -8.55 -2.26 -34.37
N VAL A 398 -9.48 -2.70 -33.54
CA VAL A 398 -9.55 -4.11 -33.13
C VAL A 398 -9.82 -4.92 -34.40
N ASN A 399 -8.78 -5.44 -35.04
CA ASN A 399 -8.96 -6.46 -36.05
C ASN A 399 -9.48 -7.70 -35.33
N CYS A 400 -10.72 -8.07 -35.59
CA CYS A 400 -11.24 -9.38 -35.18
C CYS A 400 -10.43 -10.43 -35.91
N PHE A 401 -9.36 -10.91 -35.28
CA PHE A 401 -8.67 -12.10 -35.80
C PHE A 401 -9.68 -13.27 -35.82
N GLN A 402 -9.86 -13.90 -36.97
CA GLN A 402 -10.53 -15.19 -36.99
C GLN A 402 -9.73 -16.13 -36.09
N ARG A 403 -10.34 -16.60 -35.00
CA ARG A 403 -9.72 -17.59 -34.13
C ARG A 403 -9.56 -18.87 -34.97
N VAL A 404 -8.32 -19.23 -35.29
CA VAL A 404 -8.00 -20.52 -35.87
C VAL A 404 -8.19 -21.55 -34.76
N ALA A 405 -9.05 -22.54 -35.01
CA ALA A 405 -9.24 -23.64 -34.07
C ALA A 405 -7.95 -24.47 -34.00
N PRO A 406 -7.50 -24.92 -32.82
CA PRO A 406 -6.34 -25.79 -32.71
C PRO A 406 -6.59 -27.11 -33.44
N ALA A 407 -5.53 -27.72 -34.00
CA ALA A 407 -5.60 -29.00 -34.68
C ALA A 407 -6.11 -30.10 -33.73
N VAL A 408 -5.70 -30.07 -32.48
CA VAL A 408 -6.17 -30.98 -31.41
C VAL A 408 -7.13 -30.21 -30.48
N ARG A 409 -8.38 -30.64 -30.44
CA ARG A 409 -9.41 -30.06 -29.57
C ARG A 409 -9.53 -30.88 -28.31
N LEU A 410 -9.09 -30.28 -27.17
CA LEU A 410 -9.23 -30.85 -25.84
C LEU A 410 -10.16 -29.97 -25.01
N ALA A 411 -11.01 -30.59 -24.22
CA ALA A 411 -11.91 -29.88 -23.33
C ALA A 411 -11.10 -29.14 -22.23
N THR A 412 -10.02 -29.76 -21.76
CA THR A 412 -9.15 -29.23 -20.71
C THR A 412 -7.70 -29.47 -21.13
N PRO A 413 -7.00 -28.47 -21.70
CA PRO A 413 -5.61 -28.61 -22.07
C PRO A 413 -4.72 -28.72 -20.84
N ARG A 414 -3.78 -29.67 -20.85
CA ARG A 414 -2.79 -29.85 -19.78
C ARG A 414 -1.64 -28.90 -19.96
N VAL A 415 -1.25 -28.24 -18.85
CA VAL A 415 -0.18 -27.26 -18.80
C VAL A 415 0.91 -27.76 -17.87
N ILE A 416 2.12 -27.97 -18.36
CA ILE A 416 3.27 -28.28 -17.51
C ILE A 416 3.97 -26.99 -17.08
N ILE A 417 4.20 -26.86 -15.78
CA ILE A 417 4.87 -25.73 -15.13
C ILE A 417 6.12 -26.25 -14.41
N PRO A 418 7.28 -26.30 -15.07
CA PRO A 418 8.52 -26.70 -14.39
C PRO A 418 9.00 -25.61 -13.45
N VAL A 419 9.35 -26.00 -12.24
CA VAL A 419 9.82 -25.13 -11.17
C VAL A 419 11.29 -25.41 -10.89
N PHE A 420 12.11 -24.39 -11.08
CA PHE A 420 13.56 -24.43 -10.84
C PHE A 420 13.89 -23.75 -9.51
N PRO A 421 15.05 -24.03 -8.89
CA PRO A 421 15.50 -23.26 -7.75
C PRO A 421 15.49 -21.74 -8.05
N GLY A 422 14.77 -20.98 -7.22
CA GLY A 422 14.56 -19.52 -7.41
C GLY A 422 13.39 -19.16 -8.31
N THR A 423 12.62 -20.10 -8.85
CA THR A 423 11.33 -19.81 -9.51
C THR A 423 10.34 -19.28 -8.49
N ASN A 424 9.57 -18.27 -8.91
CA ASN A 424 8.43 -17.71 -8.20
C ASN A 424 7.19 -17.74 -9.10
N CYS A 425 6.01 -17.53 -8.51
CA CYS A 425 4.75 -17.38 -9.24
C CYS A 425 4.20 -18.66 -9.86
N GLU A 426 4.71 -19.84 -9.55
CA GLU A 426 4.19 -21.12 -10.06
C GLU A 426 2.73 -21.36 -9.62
N TYR A 427 2.38 -21.04 -8.39
CA TYR A 427 1.01 -21.17 -7.87
C TYR A 427 0.07 -20.16 -8.49
N ASP A 428 0.50 -18.90 -8.64
CA ASP A 428 -0.30 -17.86 -9.31
C ASP A 428 -0.52 -18.19 -10.79
N THR A 429 0.52 -18.69 -11.43
CA THR A 429 0.47 -19.18 -12.81
C THR A 429 -0.51 -20.34 -12.96
N ALA A 430 -0.41 -21.36 -12.10
CA ALA A 430 -1.32 -22.50 -12.09
C ALA A 430 -2.77 -22.05 -11.86
N ARG A 431 -3.01 -21.11 -10.95
CA ARG A 431 -4.33 -20.54 -10.70
C ARG A 431 -4.89 -19.82 -11.93
N ALA A 432 -4.07 -19.06 -12.65
CA ALA A 432 -4.48 -18.37 -13.87
C ALA A 432 -4.91 -19.36 -14.96
N PHE A 433 -4.15 -20.44 -15.17
CA PHE A 433 -4.53 -21.50 -16.12
C PHE A 433 -5.80 -22.24 -15.71
N ARG A 434 -6.01 -22.56 -14.41
CA ARG A 434 -7.27 -23.16 -13.94
C ARG A 434 -8.47 -22.26 -14.22
N ARG A 435 -8.36 -20.96 -13.97
CA ARG A 435 -9.39 -19.97 -14.27
C ARG A 435 -9.72 -19.89 -15.76
N ALA A 436 -8.73 -20.14 -16.61
CA ALA A 436 -8.90 -20.20 -18.07
C ALA A 436 -9.40 -21.56 -18.58
N GLY A 437 -9.63 -22.55 -17.70
CA GLY A 437 -10.11 -23.89 -18.05
C GLY A 437 -9.01 -24.88 -18.40
N GLY A 438 -7.74 -24.60 -18.08
CA GLY A 438 -6.62 -25.52 -18.22
C GLY A 438 -6.42 -26.42 -17.01
N ASP A 439 -5.66 -27.49 -17.20
CA ASP A 439 -5.21 -28.42 -16.13
C ASP A 439 -3.70 -28.23 -15.87
N PRO A 440 -3.30 -27.34 -14.94
CA PRO A 440 -1.90 -27.06 -14.67
C PRO A 440 -1.27 -28.12 -13.74
N HIS A 441 -0.11 -28.59 -14.12
CA HIS A 441 0.75 -29.50 -13.38
C HIS A 441 2.06 -28.81 -13.02
N ILE A 442 2.31 -28.61 -11.73
CA ILE A 442 3.57 -28.07 -11.20
C ILE A 442 4.54 -29.23 -11.02
N LEU A 443 5.72 -29.14 -11.64
CA LEU A 443 6.80 -30.11 -11.51
C LEU A 443 8.05 -29.45 -10.91
N VAL A 444 8.36 -29.77 -9.66
CA VAL A 444 9.59 -29.30 -9.00
C VAL A 444 10.79 -30.08 -9.57
N LEU A 445 11.72 -29.35 -10.18
CA LEU A 445 12.96 -29.91 -10.72
C LEU A 445 14.04 -29.94 -9.64
N LYS A 446 14.48 -31.14 -9.29
CA LYS A 446 15.44 -31.38 -8.23
C LYS A 446 16.87 -31.33 -8.76
N ASN A 447 17.78 -30.71 -8.00
CA ASN A 447 19.19 -30.57 -8.37
C ASN A 447 20.17 -30.78 -7.21
N LEU A 448 19.73 -31.36 -6.09
CA LEU A 448 20.60 -31.58 -4.94
C LEU A 448 21.68 -32.64 -5.24
N THR A 449 21.36 -33.61 -6.09
CA THR A 449 22.31 -34.63 -6.57
C THR A 449 22.27 -34.79 -8.09
N PRO A 450 23.33 -35.33 -8.71
CA PRO A 450 23.28 -35.66 -10.16
C PRO A 450 22.16 -36.65 -10.53
N ALA A 451 21.79 -37.55 -9.64
CA ALA A 451 20.67 -38.48 -9.84
C ALA A 451 19.32 -37.75 -9.87
N ASP A 452 19.16 -36.73 -9.01
CA ASP A 452 17.94 -35.87 -9.00
C ASP A 452 17.79 -35.11 -10.32
N VAL A 453 18.89 -34.60 -10.87
CA VAL A 453 18.87 -33.90 -12.16
C VAL A 453 18.44 -34.86 -13.28
N ALA A 454 18.99 -36.08 -13.31
CA ALA A 454 18.62 -37.08 -14.32
C ALA A 454 17.13 -37.47 -14.19
N ALA A 455 16.66 -37.78 -12.99
CA ALA A 455 15.26 -38.11 -12.72
C ALA A 455 14.30 -36.93 -13.08
N SER A 456 14.71 -35.69 -12.81
CA SER A 456 13.95 -34.50 -13.16
C SER A 456 13.85 -34.31 -14.68
N CYS A 457 14.92 -34.59 -15.44
CA CYS A 457 14.87 -34.59 -16.90
C CYS A 457 13.89 -35.62 -17.45
N GLU A 458 13.93 -36.85 -16.94
CA GLU A 458 13.02 -37.93 -17.35
C GLU A 458 11.56 -37.58 -17.02
N ALA A 459 11.31 -37.06 -15.81
CA ALA A 459 9.99 -36.61 -15.38
C ALA A 459 9.45 -35.48 -16.28
N LEU A 460 10.28 -34.49 -16.59
CA LEU A 460 9.87 -33.37 -17.46
C LEU A 460 9.57 -33.84 -18.88
N VAL A 461 10.37 -34.73 -19.46
CA VAL A 461 10.09 -35.32 -20.80
C VAL A 461 8.73 -36.02 -20.81
N LYS A 462 8.46 -36.85 -19.79
CA LYS A 462 7.18 -37.54 -19.64
C LYS A 462 5.99 -36.60 -19.55
N GLU A 463 6.13 -35.51 -18.77
CA GLU A 463 5.11 -34.50 -18.60
C GLU A 463 4.90 -33.67 -19.89
N LEU A 464 5.98 -33.30 -20.59
CA LEU A 464 5.91 -32.61 -21.88
C LEU A 464 5.16 -33.44 -22.94
N ASP A 465 5.41 -34.75 -22.98
CA ASP A 465 4.74 -35.63 -23.94
C ASP A 465 3.22 -35.76 -23.73
N GLN A 466 2.73 -35.44 -22.53
CA GLN A 466 1.32 -35.46 -22.16
C GLN A 466 0.66 -34.06 -22.17
N SER A 467 1.44 -33.00 -22.21
CA SER A 467 0.95 -31.64 -22.09
C SER A 467 0.73 -30.99 -23.47
N GLN A 468 -0.10 -29.96 -23.52
CA GLN A 468 -0.36 -29.11 -24.70
C GLN A 468 0.31 -27.75 -24.56
N ILE A 469 0.63 -27.34 -23.33
CA ILE A 469 1.25 -26.04 -23.04
C ILE A 469 2.43 -26.24 -22.12
N LEU A 470 3.57 -25.68 -22.50
CA LEU A 470 4.74 -25.47 -21.64
C LEU A 470 4.68 -24.05 -21.08
N MET A 471 4.64 -23.90 -19.76
CA MET A 471 4.65 -22.61 -19.12
C MET A 471 5.90 -22.44 -18.25
N LEU A 472 6.75 -21.48 -18.60
CA LEU A 472 7.94 -21.11 -17.82
C LEU A 472 7.61 -19.87 -16.98
N PRO A 473 7.47 -20.00 -15.64
CA PRO A 473 7.11 -18.89 -14.78
C PRO A 473 8.26 -17.92 -14.56
N GLY A 474 7.95 -16.83 -13.88
CA GLY A 474 8.92 -15.84 -13.45
C GLY A 474 9.73 -16.24 -12.23
N GLY A 475 10.60 -15.37 -11.79
CA GLY A 475 11.49 -15.55 -10.65
C GLY A 475 12.94 -15.25 -11.00
N PHE A 476 13.85 -15.90 -10.27
CA PHE A 476 15.29 -15.69 -10.35
C PHE A 476 16.02 -17.05 -10.32
N SER A 477 15.80 -17.87 -11.35
CA SER A 477 16.30 -19.25 -11.40
C SER A 477 17.81 -19.33 -11.30
N GLY A 478 18.30 -20.06 -10.29
CA GLY A 478 19.73 -20.21 -10.00
C GLY A 478 20.40 -18.96 -9.41
N GLY A 479 19.60 -17.97 -8.97
CA GLY A 479 20.05 -16.64 -8.52
C GLY A 479 20.24 -15.66 -9.67
N ASP A 480 20.18 -14.35 -9.34
CA ASP A 480 20.47 -13.27 -10.29
C ASP A 480 21.98 -13.15 -10.52
N GLU A 481 22.43 -13.57 -11.67
CA GLU A 481 23.82 -13.37 -12.08
C GLU A 481 23.96 -12.15 -13.00
N PRO A 482 25.09 -11.42 -12.90
CA PRO A 482 25.30 -10.18 -13.65
C PRO A 482 25.11 -10.30 -15.18
N ASP A 483 25.40 -11.46 -15.75
CA ASP A 483 25.32 -11.72 -17.20
C ASP A 483 23.94 -12.18 -17.68
N GLY A 484 22.93 -11.97 -16.87
CA GLY A 484 21.55 -12.29 -17.21
C GLY A 484 21.05 -13.59 -16.63
N SER A 485 19.81 -13.51 -16.23
CA SER A 485 19.03 -14.55 -15.60
C SER A 485 18.65 -15.67 -16.57
N ALA A 486 18.04 -16.70 -16.03
CA ALA A 486 17.57 -17.90 -16.73
C ALA A 486 18.67 -18.82 -17.34
N LYS A 487 19.94 -18.69 -16.92
CA LYS A 487 21.01 -19.59 -17.37
C LYS A 487 20.72 -21.04 -16.96
N PHE A 488 20.23 -21.26 -15.75
CA PHE A 488 19.94 -22.62 -15.26
C PHE A 488 18.79 -23.24 -16.05
N ILE A 489 17.69 -22.51 -16.30
CA ILE A 489 16.60 -22.97 -17.15
C ILE A 489 17.13 -23.29 -18.55
N ALA A 490 17.86 -22.38 -19.17
CA ALA A 490 18.38 -22.57 -20.51
C ALA A 490 19.36 -23.77 -20.59
N ALA A 491 20.22 -23.99 -19.61
CA ALA A 491 21.10 -25.14 -19.56
C ALA A 491 20.31 -26.46 -19.47
N PHE A 492 19.28 -26.50 -18.62
CA PHE A 492 18.42 -27.66 -18.45
C PHE A 492 17.65 -28.02 -19.73
N PHE A 493 17.06 -27.02 -20.40
CA PHE A 493 16.33 -27.22 -21.67
C PHE A 493 17.23 -27.55 -22.86
N ARG A 494 18.55 -27.34 -22.77
CA ARG A 494 19.52 -27.81 -23.75
C ARG A 494 19.89 -29.30 -23.61
N ASN A 495 19.40 -29.97 -22.56
CA ASN A 495 19.47 -31.43 -22.51
C ASN A 495 18.78 -32.02 -23.75
N PRO A 496 19.43 -32.90 -24.53
CA PRO A 496 18.86 -33.39 -25.80
C PRO A 496 17.48 -33.99 -25.66
N ALA A 497 17.21 -34.79 -24.63
CA ALA A 497 15.92 -35.43 -24.42
C ALA A 497 14.81 -34.41 -24.13
N VAL A 498 15.12 -33.37 -23.34
CA VAL A 498 14.18 -32.28 -23.03
C VAL A 498 13.93 -31.42 -24.27
N ALA A 499 14.99 -31.05 -25.00
CA ALA A 499 14.90 -30.28 -26.25
C ALA A 499 14.05 -31.00 -27.29
N ASP A 500 14.24 -32.32 -27.46
CA ASP A 500 13.44 -33.15 -28.39
C ASP A 500 11.96 -33.21 -27.96
N ALA A 501 11.68 -33.30 -26.66
CA ALA A 501 10.30 -33.31 -26.16
C ALA A 501 9.60 -31.96 -26.40
N VAL A 502 10.30 -30.85 -26.19
CA VAL A 502 9.78 -29.49 -26.50
C VAL A 502 9.54 -29.34 -28.01
N ASN A 503 10.48 -29.82 -28.83
CA ASN A 503 10.31 -29.78 -30.28
C ASN A 503 9.10 -30.63 -30.75
N ARG A 504 8.87 -31.81 -30.17
CA ARG A 504 7.65 -32.61 -30.42
C ARG A 504 6.39 -31.84 -30.01
N LEU A 505 6.42 -31.20 -28.83
CA LEU A 505 5.29 -30.39 -28.35
C LEU A 505 4.92 -29.30 -29.35
N LEU A 506 5.91 -28.48 -29.73
CA LEU A 506 5.67 -27.28 -30.55
C LEU A 506 5.42 -27.61 -32.03
N ASN A 507 6.26 -28.46 -32.64
CA ASN A 507 6.28 -28.64 -34.10
C ASN A 507 5.49 -29.87 -34.60
N GLN A 508 5.19 -30.83 -33.73
CA GLN A 508 4.49 -32.04 -34.15
C GLN A 508 3.07 -32.16 -33.56
N ARG A 509 2.84 -31.57 -32.37
CA ARG A 509 1.55 -31.69 -31.67
C ARG A 509 0.78 -30.38 -31.57
N ASP A 510 1.21 -29.34 -32.29
CA ASP A 510 0.56 -28.01 -32.31
C ASP A 510 0.42 -27.41 -30.89
N GLY A 511 1.40 -27.64 -30.03
CA GLY A 511 1.43 -27.16 -28.67
C GLY A 511 1.92 -25.73 -28.57
N LEU A 512 1.85 -25.18 -27.36
CA LEU A 512 2.24 -23.79 -27.07
C LEU A 512 3.34 -23.74 -26.01
N ALA A 513 4.16 -22.69 -26.08
CA ALA A 513 5.08 -22.30 -25.01
C ALA A 513 4.82 -20.85 -24.61
N LEU A 514 4.76 -20.61 -23.31
CA LEU A 514 4.65 -19.27 -22.73
C LEU A 514 5.76 -19.08 -21.70
N GLY A 515 6.48 -17.99 -21.77
CA GLY A 515 7.47 -17.59 -20.76
C GLY A 515 7.17 -16.21 -20.24
N ILE A 516 7.20 -16.05 -18.92
CA ILE A 516 6.98 -14.77 -18.25
C ILE A 516 8.23 -14.37 -17.48
N CYS A 517 8.70 -13.12 -17.66
CA CYS A 517 9.85 -12.54 -16.95
C CYS A 517 11.10 -13.44 -17.09
N ASN A 518 11.51 -14.15 -16.07
CA ASN A 518 12.62 -15.11 -16.10
C ASN A 518 12.39 -16.24 -17.11
N GLY A 519 11.17 -16.73 -17.22
CA GLY A 519 10.78 -17.69 -18.24
C GLY A 519 10.86 -17.14 -19.66
N PHE A 520 10.51 -15.86 -19.89
CA PHE A 520 10.71 -15.19 -21.17
C PHE A 520 12.21 -15.06 -21.50
N GLN A 521 13.05 -14.69 -20.52
CA GLN A 521 14.49 -14.63 -20.70
C GLN A 521 15.09 -15.99 -21.07
N ALA A 522 14.53 -17.09 -20.53
CA ALA A 522 14.90 -18.44 -20.91
C ALA A 522 14.57 -18.74 -22.38
N LEU A 523 13.33 -18.40 -22.82
CA LEU A 523 12.90 -18.63 -24.20
C LEU A 523 13.75 -17.86 -25.23
N ILE A 524 14.20 -16.65 -24.89
CA ILE A 524 15.11 -15.87 -25.78
C ILE A 524 16.49 -16.55 -25.91
N LYS A 525 16.94 -17.32 -24.92
CA LYS A 525 18.24 -18.02 -24.91
C LYS A 525 18.21 -19.42 -25.53
N LEU A 526 17.02 -19.96 -25.74
CA LEU A 526 16.78 -21.28 -26.32
C LEU A 526 16.53 -21.21 -27.82
#